data_0fcf19b2d9cee1e593fd86e7503ef9fb
#
_entry.id   0fcf19b2d9cee1e593fd86e7503ef9fb
#
_cell.length_a   1.000
_cell.length_b   1.000
_cell.length_c   1.000
_cell.angle_alpha   90.00
_cell.angle_beta   90.00
_cell.angle_gamma   90.00
#
_symmetry.space_group_name_H-M   'P 1'
#
loop_
_entity.id
_entity.type
_entity.pdbx_description
1 polymer ?
#
loop_
_entity_poly.entity_id
_entity_poly.type
_entity_poly.pdbx_seq_one_letter_code
_entity_poly.pdbx_strand_id
1 'polypeptide(L)'
;MHCRGWRSIYCKPKRPTFKGGAPINLSDRLQQVLRWALGSVEIFLSRHCPIWYGWKGNNLKVLQRLSYTNTVVYPFTSFPLLVYCTIPAICLFTNKFIVPALDTTSTLYFIALFMTIFATGLLEMRWSGVGMTDWWRNEQFWVIGGVSAHLFAVFQGLLKVLAGIDTNFTVTAKQAEDGEYAELYLFKWTSLLIPPLFLLIINFLGIVCGVATAMNTGDGNWGPLFGRLFFSFWVIMHLYPFMKGLGGRNQSIPTIVIVWSVLLASIFSLLWVKIDPFSSTAPSSSETLQQCGVSC
;
A
#
# COMPACT_ATOMS: atom_id res chain seq x y z
N MET A 1 -6.43 22.90 20.15
CA MET A 1 -6.49 22.96 21.62
C MET A 1 -5.09 23.05 22.22
N HIS A 2 -4.21 22.06 22.06
CA HIS A 2 -2.87 22.06 22.64
C HIS A 2 -2.02 23.28 22.23
N CYS A 3 -2.13 23.75 20.98
CA CYS A 3 -1.47 24.99 20.53
C CYS A 3 -1.93 26.25 21.27
N ARG A 4 -3.04 26.20 22.01
CA ARG A 4 -3.59 27.27 22.84
C ARG A 4 -3.36 27.04 24.33
N GLY A 5 -2.46 26.13 24.69
CA GLY A 5 -2.10 25.84 26.09
C GLY A 5 -3.01 24.85 26.83
N TRP A 6 -4.01 24.27 26.15
CA TRP A 6 -4.85 23.23 26.76
C TRP A 6 -4.05 21.94 26.95
N ARG A 7 -4.32 21.22 28.04
CA ARG A 7 -3.71 19.93 28.33
C ARG A 7 -4.74 18.81 28.25
N SER A 8 -4.35 17.68 27.68
CA SER A 8 -5.17 16.47 27.73
C SER A 8 -4.77 15.62 28.93
N ILE A 9 -5.78 15.07 29.61
CA ILE A 9 -5.62 14.12 30.71
C ILE A 9 -6.32 12.83 30.31
N TYR A 10 -5.60 11.71 30.40
CA TYR A 10 -6.16 10.40 30.16
C TYR A 10 -6.88 9.93 31.43
N CYS A 11 -8.20 9.74 31.33
CA CYS A 11 -9.03 9.24 32.42
C CYS A 11 -9.46 7.80 32.10
N LYS A 12 -9.02 6.84 32.92
CA LYS A 12 -9.40 5.44 32.80
C LYS A 12 -10.19 5.03 34.06
N PRO A 13 -11.54 5.17 34.08
CA PRO A 13 -12.34 4.73 35.19
C PRO A 13 -12.30 3.21 35.32
N LYS A 14 -12.49 2.69 36.55
CA LYS A 14 -12.54 1.24 36.80
C LYS A 14 -13.67 0.53 36.04
N ARG A 15 -14.79 1.22 35.81
CA ARG A 15 -15.92 0.75 35.00
C ARG A 15 -15.95 1.54 33.69
N PRO A 16 -15.99 0.89 32.51
CA PRO A 16 -16.11 1.58 31.22
C PRO A 16 -17.39 2.44 31.19
N THR A 17 -17.23 3.72 30.91
CA THR A 17 -18.34 4.68 30.80
C THR A 17 -19.00 4.63 29.43
N PHE A 18 -18.24 4.30 28.40
CA PHE A 18 -18.70 4.23 27.02
C PHE A 18 -18.36 2.87 26.42
N LYS A 19 -19.32 2.30 25.70
CA LYS A 19 -19.13 1.14 24.84
C LYS A 19 -19.32 1.60 23.40
N GLY A 20 -18.41 1.25 22.52
CA GLY A 20 -18.48 1.56 21.10
C GLY A 20 -18.20 0.32 20.26
N GLY A 21 -18.95 0.13 19.18
CA GLY A 21 -18.66 -0.87 18.15
C GLY A 21 -17.68 -0.33 17.11
N ALA A 22 -16.80 -1.17 16.62
CA ALA A 22 -15.99 -0.91 15.43
C ALA A 22 -16.61 -1.63 14.23
N PRO A 23 -16.47 -1.11 12.98
CA PRO A 23 -16.89 -1.85 11.82
C PRO A 23 -16.05 -3.12 11.68
N ILE A 24 -16.72 -4.26 11.59
CA ILE A 24 -16.09 -5.58 11.45
C ILE A 24 -15.76 -5.83 9.98
N ASN A 25 -16.63 -5.38 9.07
CA ASN A 25 -16.51 -5.61 7.64
C ASN A 25 -15.38 -4.78 7.01
N LEU A 26 -14.60 -5.38 6.10
CA LEU A 26 -13.49 -4.73 5.41
C LEU A 26 -13.94 -3.49 4.63
N SER A 27 -15.05 -3.55 3.90
CA SER A 27 -15.54 -2.41 3.11
C SER A 27 -15.93 -1.22 3.99
N ASP A 28 -16.62 -1.47 5.10
CA ASP A 28 -17.00 -0.44 6.07
C ASP A 28 -15.76 0.11 6.80
N ARG A 29 -14.76 -0.75 7.06
CA ARG A 29 -13.48 -0.34 7.62
C ARG A 29 -12.72 0.58 6.68
N LEU A 30 -12.67 0.28 5.39
CA LEU A 30 -12.02 1.14 4.39
C LEU A 30 -12.68 2.51 4.32
N GLN A 31 -14.01 2.59 4.38
CA GLN A 31 -14.74 3.86 4.43
C GLN A 31 -14.41 4.66 5.71
N GLN A 32 -14.26 3.99 6.84
CA GLN A 32 -13.85 4.64 8.08
C GLN A 32 -12.42 5.19 7.97
N VAL A 33 -11.49 4.40 7.45
CA VAL A 33 -10.09 4.81 7.26
C VAL A 33 -9.99 5.96 6.26
N LEU A 34 -10.77 5.95 5.19
CA LEU A 34 -10.85 7.05 4.22
C LEU A 34 -11.19 8.38 4.90
N ARG A 35 -12.23 8.39 5.77
CA ARG A 35 -12.63 9.61 6.49
C ARG A 35 -11.53 10.13 7.41
N TRP A 36 -10.86 9.24 8.13
CA TRP A 36 -9.76 9.63 9.02
C TRP A 36 -8.58 10.19 8.24
N ALA A 37 -8.19 9.51 7.15
CA ALA A 37 -7.11 9.93 6.28
C ALA A 37 -7.43 11.26 5.58
N LEU A 38 -8.67 11.45 5.11
CA LEU A 38 -9.11 12.71 4.49
C LEU A 38 -8.98 13.89 5.46
N GLY A 39 -9.47 13.73 6.70
CA GLY A 39 -9.29 14.76 7.73
C GLY A 39 -7.83 15.07 8.03
N SER A 40 -6.97 14.06 8.01
CA SER A 40 -5.51 14.22 8.18
C SER A 40 -4.88 15.01 7.03
N VAL A 41 -5.25 14.71 5.78
CA VAL A 41 -4.79 15.44 4.59
C VAL A 41 -5.28 16.89 4.60
N GLU A 42 -6.53 17.14 4.96
CA GLU A 42 -7.07 18.50 5.10
C GLU A 42 -6.29 19.32 6.13
N ILE A 43 -5.97 18.72 7.28
CA ILE A 43 -5.15 19.40 8.30
C ILE A 43 -3.74 19.65 7.78
N PHE A 44 -3.13 18.68 7.09
CA PHE A 44 -1.79 18.81 6.51
C PHE A 44 -1.70 19.98 5.52
N LEU A 45 -2.69 20.12 4.64
CA LEU A 45 -2.75 21.17 3.63
C LEU A 45 -3.26 22.51 4.17
N SER A 46 -3.71 22.57 5.42
CA SER A 46 -4.24 23.78 6.03
C SER A 46 -3.14 24.64 6.68
N ARG A 47 -3.49 25.92 6.96
CA ARG A 47 -2.66 26.80 7.79
C ARG A 47 -2.40 26.30 9.22
N HIS A 48 -3.17 25.32 9.68
CA HIS A 48 -3.09 24.76 11.04
C HIS A 48 -2.23 23.49 11.10
N CYS A 49 -1.51 23.15 10.04
CA CYS A 49 -0.61 22.00 10.02
C CYS A 49 0.43 22.09 11.15
N PRO A 50 0.59 21.03 11.95
CA PRO A 50 1.48 21.04 13.13
C PRO A 50 2.95 21.24 12.77
N ILE A 51 3.35 21.02 11.51
CA ILE A 51 4.71 21.23 11.03
C ILE A 51 5.12 22.69 11.18
N TRP A 52 4.28 23.63 10.78
CA TRP A 52 4.58 25.07 10.82
C TRP A 52 3.76 25.87 11.86
N TYR A 53 2.51 25.49 12.12
CA TYR A 53 1.63 26.22 13.04
C TYR A 53 2.16 26.20 14.49
N GLY A 54 2.67 25.06 14.92
CA GLY A 54 3.21 24.92 16.27
C GLY A 54 4.54 25.68 16.52
N TRP A 55 5.17 26.24 15.49
CA TRP A 55 6.45 26.93 15.60
C TRP A 55 6.29 28.37 16.09
N LYS A 56 5.24 29.07 15.66
CA LYS A 56 5.02 30.48 16.04
C LYS A 56 4.33 30.66 17.39
N GLY A 57 3.71 29.63 17.96
CA GLY A 57 2.90 29.74 19.17
C GLY A 57 3.52 29.21 20.46
N ASN A 58 4.69 28.60 20.42
CA ASN A 58 5.50 28.06 21.54
C ASN A 58 4.77 27.19 22.61
N ASN A 59 3.52 26.80 22.39
CA ASN A 59 2.72 26.03 23.35
C ASN A 59 2.76 24.50 23.08
N LEU A 60 3.25 24.06 21.93
CA LEU A 60 3.41 22.64 21.62
C LEU A 60 4.81 22.15 21.97
N LYS A 61 4.88 21.13 22.82
CA LYS A 61 6.12 20.43 23.10
C LYS A 61 6.63 19.68 21.86
N VAL A 62 7.94 19.48 21.74
CA VAL A 62 8.56 18.82 20.58
C VAL A 62 7.94 17.45 20.30
N LEU A 63 7.79 16.59 21.32
CA LEU A 63 7.19 15.26 21.17
C LEU A 63 5.72 15.32 20.76
N GLN A 64 4.95 16.31 21.24
CA GLN A 64 3.56 16.52 20.80
C GLN A 64 3.52 16.91 19.31
N ARG A 65 4.45 17.75 18.86
CA ARG A 65 4.55 18.15 17.46
C ARG A 65 4.87 16.96 16.57
N LEU A 66 5.85 16.13 16.96
CA LEU A 66 6.19 14.90 16.24
C LEU A 66 4.99 13.96 16.12
N SER A 67 4.28 13.75 17.22
CA SER A 67 3.06 12.92 17.24
C SER A 67 1.99 13.46 16.29
N TYR A 68 1.70 14.76 16.32
CA TYR A 68 0.73 15.38 15.42
C TYR A 68 1.20 15.37 13.96
N THR A 69 2.49 15.57 13.69
CA THR A 69 3.05 15.48 12.35
C THR A 69 2.86 14.08 11.78
N ASN A 70 3.18 13.04 12.56
CA ASN A 70 2.94 11.66 12.16
C ASN A 70 1.46 11.42 11.81
N THR A 71 0.55 11.93 12.63
CA THR A 71 -0.91 11.76 12.43
C THR A 71 -1.43 12.43 11.15
N VAL A 72 -0.81 13.50 10.67
CA VAL A 72 -1.27 14.20 9.46
C VAL A 72 -0.52 13.79 8.20
N VAL A 73 0.67 13.20 8.33
CA VAL A 73 1.51 12.79 7.18
C VAL A 73 1.22 11.35 6.75
N TYR A 74 0.72 10.48 7.64
CA TYR A 74 0.58 9.05 7.35
C TYR A 74 -0.22 8.72 6.07
N PRO A 75 -1.23 9.48 5.59
CA PRO A 75 -1.93 9.12 4.35
C PRO A 75 -1.02 9.18 3.11
N PHE A 76 0.01 10.04 3.13
CA PHE A 76 0.96 10.15 2.03
C PHE A 76 1.88 8.94 1.89
N THR A 77 1.96 8.08 2.91
CA THR A 77 2.68 6.80 2.81
C THR A 77 2.04 5.85 1.79
N SER A 78 0.83 6.16 1.31
CA SER A 78 0.19 5.44 0.20
C SER A 78 1.04 5.41 -1.07
N PHE A 79 1.76 6.49 -1.39
CA PHE A 79 2.59 6.55 -2.59
C PHE A 79 3.77 5.56 -2.55
N PRO A 80 4.67 5.60 -1.56
CA PRO A 80 5.75 4.63 -1.48
C PRO A 80 5.23 3.20 -1.33
N LEU A 81 4.11 2.99 -0.64
CA LEU A 81 3.51 1.66 -0.49
C LEU A 81 2.96 1.14 -1.83
N LEU A 82 2.32 2.01 -2.63
CA LEU A 82 1.85 1.65 -3.98
C LEU A 82 3.02 1.25 -4.87
N VAL A 83 4.11 2.04 -4.85
CA VAL A 83 5.36 1.73 -5.57
C VAL A 83 5.91 0.38 -5.12
N TYR A 84 6.01 0.16 -3.81
CA TYR A 84 6.47 -1.12 -3.23
C TYR A 84 5.63 -2.31 -3.72
N CYS A 85 4.32 -2.17 -3.81
CA CYS A 85 3.44 -3.24 -4.26
C CYS A 85 3.42 -3.45 -5.79
N THR A 86 3.83 -2.45 -6.58
CA THR A 86 3.85 -2.55 -8.05
C THR A 86 5.20 -2.98 -8.63
N ILE A 87 6.31 -2.57 -8.01
CA ILE A 87 7.66 -2.86 -8.48
C ILE A 87 7.92 -4.35 -8.72
N PRO A 88 7.51 -5.30 -7.84
CA PRO A 88 7.77 -6.71 -8.09
C PRO A 88 7.15 -7.22 -9.39
N ALA A 89 5.91 -6.80 -9.68
CA ALA A 89 5.25 -7.14 -10.93
C ALA A 89 5.99 -6.56 -12.15
N ILE A 90 6.42 -5.29 -12.07
CA ILE A 90 7.20 -4.64 -13.13
C ILE A 90 8.52 -5.38 -13.37
N CYS A 91 9.23 -5.78 -12.32
CA CYS A 91 10.46 -6.55 -12.43
C CYS A 91 10.25 -7.89 -13.14
N LEU A 92 9.09 -8.53 -12.93
CA LEU A 92 8.75 -9.79 -13.57
C LEU A 92 8.35 -9.60 -15.05
N PHE A 93 7.63 -8.52 -15.40
CA PHE A 93 7.27 -8.19 -16.78
C PHE A 93 8.47 -7.78 -17.64
N THR A 94 9.41 -7.01 -17.08
CA THR A 94 10.56 -6.49 -17.80
C THR A 94 11.79 -7.38 -17.72
N ASN A 95 11.73 -8.47 -16.96
CA ASN A 95 12.86 -9.34 -16.63
C ASN A 95 14.07 -8.62 -16.00
N LYS A 96 13.86 -7.43 -15.44
CA LYS A 96 14.88 -6.66 -14.72
C LYS A 96 14.73 -6.87 -13.21
N PHE A 97 15.82 -6.75 -12.49
CA PHE A 97 15.82 -6.84 -11.04
C PHE A 97 16.38 -5.56 -10.43
N ILE A 98 15.60 -4.91 -9.57
CA ILE A 98 15.94 -3.59 -9.01
C ILE A 98 16.89 -3.74 -7.82
N VAL A 99 16.85 -4.88 -7.13
CA VAL A 99 17.74 -5.13 -5.98
C VAL A 99 19.16 -5.36 -6.53
N PRO A 100 20.18 -4.66 -5.99
CA PRO A 100 21.56 -4.85 -6.38
C PRO A 100 22.03 -6.30 -6.17
N ALA A 101 23.09 -6.69 -6.84
CA ALA A 101 23.70 -8.00 -6.65
C ALA A 101 24.07 -8.24 -5.18
N LEU A 102 23.99 -9.49 -4.72
CA LEU A 102 24.17 -9.86 -3.31
C LEU A 102 25.54 -9.52 -2.72
N ASP A 103 26.52 -9.28 -3.56
CA ASP A 103 27.89 -8.90 -3.22
C ASP A 103 28.07 -7.38 -2.94
N THR A 104 27.04 -6.58 -3.17
CA THR A 104 27.11 -5.14 -2.96
C THR A 104 26.74 -4.74 -1.52
N THR A 105 27.44 -3.73 -0.99
CA THR A 105 27.16 -3.13 0.33
C THR A 105 25.71 -2.62 0.43
N SER A 106 25.16 -2.13 -0.68
CA SER A 106 23.77 -1.66 -0.75
C SER A 106 22.76 -2.76 -0.46
N THR A 107 23.02 -3.97 -0.94
CA THR A 107 22.14 -5.14 -0.66
C THR A 107 22.20 -5.54 0.81
N LEU A 108 23.38 -5.46 1.44
CA LEU A 108 23.51 -5.73 2.87
C LEU A 108 22.63 -4.77 3.71
N TYR A 109 22.69 -3.48 3.39
CA TYR A 109 21.83 -2.49 4.06
C TYR A 109 20.35 -2.73 3.82
N PHE A 110 19.96 -3.12 2.59
CA PHE A 110 18.58 -3.43 2.26
C PHE A 110 18.06 -4.64 3.06
N ILE A 111 18.85 -5.72 3.13
CA ILE A 111 18.50 -6.90 3.91
C ILE A 111 18.44 -6.57 5.41
N ALA A 112 19.41 -5.83 5.93
CA ALA A 112 19.42 -5.41 7.33
C ALA A 112 18.18 -4.57 7.68
N LEU A 113 17.79 -3.63 6.80
CA LEU A 113 16.59 -2.82 6.97
C LEU A 113 15.32 -3.70 6.98
N PHE A 114 15.19 -4.61 6.01
CA PHE A 114 14.05 -5.52 5.93
C PHE A 114 13.93 -6.39 7.18
N MET A 115 15.03 -7.00 7.62
CA MET A 115 15.07 -7.83 8.83
C MET A 115 14.75 -7.03 10.10
N THR A 116 15.22 -5.79 10.19
CA THR A 116 14.97 -4.90 11.33
C THR A 116 13.49 -4.53 11.42
N ILE A 117 12.86 -4.18 10.29
CA ILE A 117 11.42 -3.86 10.25
C ILE A 117 10.60 -5.08 10.69
N PHE A 118 10.93 -6.26 10.18
CA PHE A 118 10.23 -7.49 10.55
C PHE A 118 10.41 -7.83 12.03
N ALA A 119 11.63 -7.74 12.55
CA ALA A 119 11.92 -7.98 13.96
C ALA A 119 11.19 -6.98 14.87
N THR A 120 11.13 -5.70 14.48
CA THR A 120 10.38 -4.68 15.23
C THR A 120 8.89 -5.02 15.29
N GLY A 121 8.28 -5.42 14.19
CA GLY A 121 6.87 -5.84 14.16
C GLY A 121 6.60 -7.02 15.09
N LEU A 122 7.48 -8.03 15.14
CA LEU A 122 7.37 -9.16 16.07
C LEU A 122 7.52 -8.74 17.54
N LEU A 123 8.43 -7.80 17.83
CA LEU A 123 8.61 -7.27 19.18
C LEU A 123 7.39 -6.46 19.63
N GLU A 124 6.84 -5.62 18.77
CA GLU A 124 5.62 -4.85 19.03
C GLU A 124 4.44 -5.76 19.32
N MET A 125 4.26 -6.83 18.54
CA MET A 125 3.25 -7.87 18.79
C MET A 125 3.41 -8.46 20.18
N ARG A 126 4.64 -8.82 20.57
CA ARG A 126 4.93 -9.42 21.89
C ARG A 126 4.65 -8.43 23.03
N TRP A 127 5.06 -7.18 22.89
CA TRP A 127 4.86 -6.15 23.92
C TRP A 127 3.40 -5.73 24.07
N SER A 128 2.64 -5.71 22.99
CA SER A 128 1.21 -5.37 23.01
C SER A 128 0.32 -6.52 23.47
N GLY A 129 0.85 -7.75 23.58
CA GLY A 129 0.07 -8.93 23.94
C GLY A 129 -0.94 -9.35 22.87
N VAL A 130 -0.73 -8.93 21.63
CA VAL A 130 -1.59 -9.28 20.49
C VAL A 130 -1.22 -10.66 19.96
N GLY A 131 -2.23 -11.48 19.62
CA GLY A 131 -2.00 -12.79 19.02
C GLY A 131 -1.47 -12.68 17.59
N MET A 132 -0.71 -13.69 17.12
CA MET A 132 -0.11 -13.72 15.78
C MET A 132 -1.16 -13.56 14.67
N THR A 133 -2.33 -14.18 14.80
CA THR A 133 -3.42 -14.08 13.82
C THR A 133 -3.99 -12.67 13.71
N ASP A 134 -4.14 -11.99 14.84
CA ASP A 134 -4.64 -10.62 14.89
C ASP A 134 -3.61 -9.62 14.37
N TRP A 135 -2.34 -9.84 14.72
CA TRP A 135 -1.22 -9.06 14.19
C TRP A 135 -1.15 -9.18 12.68
N TRP A 136 -1.15 -10.40 12.12
CA TRP A 136 -1.10 -10.63 10.68
C TRP A 136 -2.29 -10.02 9.94
N ARG A 137 -3.50 -10.14 10.50
CA ARG A 137 -4.69 -9.49 9.95
C ARG A 137 -4.56 -7.97 9.95
N ASN A 138 -3.98 -7.38 10.98
CA ASN A 138 -3.75 -5.95 11.06
C ASN A 138 -2.74 -5.48 10.00
N GLU A 139 -1.67 -6.24 9.76
CA GLU A 139 -0.71 -5.98 8.68
C GLU A 139 -1.40 -6.00 7.30
N GLN A 140 -2.22 -7.01 7.04
CA GLN A 140 -3.00 -7.09 5.80
C GLN A 140 -3.93 -5.88 5.64
N PHE A 141 -4.66 -5.52 6.69
CA PHE A 141 -5.59 -4.39 6.64
C PHE A 141 -4.88 -3.05 6.54
N TRP A 142 -3.68 -2.93 7.08
CA TRP A 142 -2.85 -1.75 6.92
C TRP A 142 -2.39 -1.57 5.47
N VAL A 143 -1.88 -2.62 4.83
CA VAL A 143 -1.49 -2.60 3.42
C VAL A 143 -2.69 -2.28 2.53
N ILE A 144 -3.82 -2.98 2.71
CA ILE A 144 -5.05 -2.76 1.94
C ILE A 144 -5.55 -1.31 2.10
N GLY A 145 -5.60 -0.81 3.32
CA GLY A 145 -5.99 0.58 3.60
C GLY A 145 -5.02 1.60 3.02
N GLY A 146 -3.72 1.31 3.08
CA GLY A 146 -2.67 2.16 2.56
C GLY A 146 -2.73 2.35 1.05
N VAL A 147 -2.85 1.26 0.29
CA VAL A 147 -2.93 1.32 -1.18
C VAL A 147 -4.30 1.78 -1.71
N SER A 148 -5.30 1.86 -0.85
CA SER A 148 -6.68 2.20 -1.20
C SER A 148 -7.15 3.48 -0.49
N ALA A 149 -7.66 3.35 0.73
CA ALA A 149 -8.31 4.44 1.45
C ALA A 149 -7.41 5.66 1.64
N HIS A 150 -6.11 5.49 1.95
CA HIS A 150 -5.17 6.60 2.08
C HIS A 150 -4.92 7.28 0.72
N LEU A 151 -4.76 6.50 -0.35
CA LEU A 151 -4.58 7.03 -1.70
C LEU A 151 -5.78 7.89 -2.12
N PHE A 152 -6.99 7.36 -1.98
CA PHE A 152 -8.22 8.11 -2.28
C PHE A 152 -8.37 9.35 -1.39
N ALA A 153 -7.99 9.27 -0.11
CA ALA A 153 -8.03 10.42 0.79
C ALA A 153 -7.09 11.54 0.34
N VAL A 154 -5.89 11.22 -0.15
CA VAL A 154 -4.96 12.22 -0.68
C VAL A 154 -5.53 12.88 -1.91
N PHE A 155 -6.08 12.11 -2.87
CA PHE A 155 -6.71 12.68 -4.06
C PHE A 155 -7.92 13.55 -3.72
N GLN A 156 -8.83 13.08 -2.86
CA GLN A 156 -10.01 13.84 -2.43
C GLN A 156 -9.62 15.11 -1.68
N GLY A 157 -8.63 15.04 -0.79
CA GLY A 157 -8.12 16.20 -0.06
C GLY A 157 -7.48 17.24 -0.98
N LEU A 158 -6.73 16.80 -1.99
CA LEU A 158 -6.18 17.70 -3.01
C LEU A 158 -7.29 18.34 -3.84
N LEU A 159 -8.28 17.59 -4.31
CA LEU A 159 -9.44 18.12 -5.04
C LEU A 159 -10.21 19.16 -4.21
N LYS A 160 -10.41 18.89 -2.93
CA LYS A 160 -11.07 19.81 -2.02
C LYS A 160 -10.29 21.12 -1.86
N VAL A 161 -8.98 21.06 -1.65
CA VAL A 161 -8.14 22.24 -1.42
C VAL A 161 -7.90 23.03 -2.70
N LEU A 162 -7.68 22.35 -3.84
CA LEU A 162 -7.34 23.00 -5.12
C LEU A 162 -8.58 23.42 -5.92
N ALA A 163 -9.62 22.59 -5.94
CA ALA A 163 -10.82 22.80 -6.77
C ALA A 163 -12.07 23.15 -5.96
N GLY A 164 -12.00 23.15 -4.61
CA GLY A 164 -13.17 23.43 -3.77
C GLY A 164 -14.26 22.35 -3.82
N ILE A 165 -13.94 21.16 -4.36
CA ILE A 165 -14.91 20.07 -4.52
C ILE A 165 -15.01 19.28 -3.23
N ASP A 166 -16.16 19.40 -2.55
CA ASP A 166 -16.48 18.56 -1.39
C ASP A 166 -17.00 17.19 -1.86
N THR A 167 -16.33 16.13 -1.41
CA THR A 167 -16.79 14.77 -1.65
C THR A 167 -17.65 14.29 -0.50
N ASN A 168 -18.88 13.89 -0.81
CA ASN A 168 -19.77 13.28 0.17
C ASN A 168 -19.23 11.92 0.60
N PHE A 169 -19.19 11.65 1.90
CA PHE A 169 -18.79 10.36 2.43
C PHE A 169 -20.01 9.56 2.93
N THR A 170 -19.96 8.26 2.71
CA THR A 170 -20.99 7.33 3.18
C THR A 170 -20.84 7.10 4.68
N VAL A 171 -21.91 7.30 5.43
CA VAL A 171 -21.92 6.95 6.87
C VAL A 171 -21.99 5.43 6.98
N THR A 172 -21.01 4.85 7.69
CA THR A 172 -21.00 3.41 7.94
C THR A 172 -21.97 3.03 9.05
N ALA A 173 -22.78 2.00 8.83
CA ALA A 173 -23.62 1.43 9.87
C ALA A 173 -22.71 0.74 10.93
N LYS A 174 -22.91 1.07 12.19
CA LYS A 174 -22.26 0.35 13.30
C LYS A 174 -23.18 -0.81 13.67
N GLN A 175 -22.75 -2.04 13.38
CA GLN A 175 -23.45 -3.19 13.93
C GLN A 175 -23.10 -3.34 15.41
N ALA A 176 -24.13 -3.48 16.23
CA ALA A 176 -24.04 -3.46 17.69
C ALA A 176 -23.98 -4.85 18.32
N GLU A 177 -23.99 -5.94 17.57
CA GLU A 177 -24.09 -7.30 18.11
C GLU A 177 -23.04 -8.23 17.53
N ASP A 178 -22.71 -9.26 18.31
CA ASP A 178 -21.68 -10.30 18.10
C ASP A 178 -21.87 -11.06 16.77
N GLY A 179 -21.57 -10.40 15.69
CA GLY A 179 -21.55 -10.97 14.35
C GLY A 179 -20.30 -11.79 14.11
N GLU A 180 -20.50 -13.01 13.69
CA GLU A 180 -19.55 -14.05 13.38
C GLU A 180 -18.40 -13.55 12.46
N TYR A 181 -17.22 -14.11 12.61
CA TYR A 181 -16.04 -13.89 11.72
C TYR A 181 -16.33 -14.00 10.22
N ALA A 182 -17.46 -14.60 9.84
CA ALA A 182 -17.97 -14.69 8.48
C ALA A 182 -18.25 -13.32 7.83
N GLU A 183 -18.63 -12.29 8.60
CA GLU A 183 -18.91 -10.94 8.08
C GLU A 183 -17.66 -10.10 7.82
N LEU A 184 -16.49 -10.52 8.30
CA LEU A 184 -15.23 -9.78 8.15
C LEU A 184 -14.86 -9.53 6.69
N TYR A 185 -15.13 -10.49 5.82
CA TYR A 185 -14.78 -10.48 4.39
C TYR A 185 -15.99 -10.29 3.48
N LEU A 186 -17.09 -9.74 3.99
CA LEU A 186 -18.22 -9.35 3.16
C LEU A 186 -17.86 -8.11 2.33
N PHE A 187 -17.80 -8.25 1.01
CA PHE A 187 -17.42 -7.17 0.10
C PHE A 187 -18.67 -6.42 -0.38
N LYS A 188 -18.89 -5.22 0.22
CA LYS A 188 -19.89 -4.28 -0.29
C LYS A 188 -19.29 -3.45 -1.42
N TRP A 189 -20.12 -3.04 -2.37
CA TRP A 189 -19.67 -2.18 -3.46
C TRP A 189 -19.00 -0.89 -2.93
N THR A 190 -17.76 -0.70 -3.31
CA THR A 190 -17.02 0.55 -3.15
C THR A 190 -15.84 0.57 -4.12
N SER A 191 -15.52 1.75 -4.67
CA SER A 191 -14.34 1.96 -5.51
C SER A 191 -13.03 1.69 -4.78
N LEU A 192 -13.04 1.74 -3.46
CA LEU A 192 -11.87 1.46 -2.61
C LEU A 192 -11.34 0.01 -2.74
N LEU A 193 -12.14 -0.90 -3.30
CA LEU A 193 -11.73 -2.28 -3.53
C LEU A 193 -10.90 -2.46 -4.83
N ILE A 194 -10.94 -1.48 -5.74
CA ILE A 194 -10.27 -1.58 -7.05
C ILE A 194 -8.74 -1.62 -6.90
N PRO A 195 -8.05 -0.72 -6.18
CA PRO A 195 -6.59 -0.72 -6.12
C PRO A 195 -6.00 -2.00 -5.51
N PRO A 196 -6.48 -2.55 -4.39
CA PRO A 196 -5.94 -3.80 -3.87
C PRO A 196 -6.15 -4.98 -4.82
N LEU A 197 -7.31 -5.06 -5.47
CA LEU A 197 -7.59 -6.12 -6.43
C LEU A 197 -6.72 -5.98 -7.69
N PHE A 198 -6.56 -4.77 -8.19
CA PHE A 198 -5.62 -4.47 -9.28
C PHE A 198 -4.19 -4.93 -8.94
N LEU A 199 -3.68 -4.59 -7.75
CA LEU A 199 -2.35 -5.01 -7.30
C LEU A 199 -2.22 -6.53 -7.18
N LEU A 200 -3.26 -7.21 -6.70
CA LEU A 200 -3.30 -8.66 -6.66
C LEU A 200 -3.16 -9.27 -8.06
N ILE A 201 -3.93 -8.76 -9.02
CA ILE A 201 -3.95 -9.27 -10.40
C ILE A 201 -2.60 -9.03 -11.09
N ILE A 202 -2.02 -7.84 -11.01
CA ILE A 202 -0.74 -7.56 -11.68
C ILE A 202 0.41 -8.39 -11.10
N ASN A 203 0.45 -8.61 -9.79
CA ASN A 203 1.47 -9.46 -9.19
C ASN A 203 1.29 -10.93 -9.58
N PHE A 204 0.05 -11.41 -9.66
CA PHE A 204 -0.23 -12.75 -10.15
C PHE A 204 0.17 -12.94 -11.62
N LEU A 205 -0.22 -12.01 -12.49
CA LEU A 205 0.19 -12.00 -13.90
C LEU A 205 1.71 -11.88 -14.05
N GLY A 206 2.35 -11.07 -13.22
CA GLY A 206 3.81 -10.96 -13.17
C GLY A 206 4.49 -12.29 -12.86
N ILE A 207 4.01 -13.04 -11.86
CA ILE A 207 4.51 -14.37 -11.54
C ILE A 207 4.39 -15.31 -12.74
N VAL A 208 3.21 -15.36 -13.37
CA VAL A 208 2.97 -16.22 -14.53
C VAL A 208 3.92 -15.83 -15.68
N CYS A 209 4.05 -14.55 -15.98
CA CYS A 209 4.93 -14.05 -17.03
C CYS A 209 6.41 -14.35 -16.72
N GLY A 210 6.87 -14.09 -15.52
CA GLY A 210 8.27 -14.33 -15.11
C GLY A 210 8.65 -15.81 -15.16
N VAL A 211 7.76 -16.70 -14.72
CA VAL A 211 7.97 -18.15 -14.80
C VAL A 211 7.97 -18.61 -16.26
N ALA A 212 7.01 -18.16 -17.07
CA ALA A 212 6.94 -18.52 -18.49
C ALA A 212 8.19 -18.07 -19.26
N THR A 213 8.69 -16.86 -18.99
CA THR A 213 9.94 -16.35 -19.58
C THR A 213 11.13 -17.20 -19.18
N ALA A 214 11.27 -17.55 -17.91
CA ALA A 214 12.37 -18.38 -17.42
C ALA A 214 12.38 -19.80 -18.02
N MET A 215 11.19 -20.37 -18.24
CA MET A 215 11.06 -21.67 -18.89
C MET A 215 11.44 -21.62 -20.38
N ASN A 216 11.12 -20.51 -21.06
CA ASN A 216 11.38 -20.37 -22.50
C ASN A 216 12.86 -20.02 -22.80
N THR A 217 13.52 -19.24 -21.93
CA THR A 217 14.92 -18.85 -22.15
C THR A 217 15.91 -19.93 -21.79
N GLY A 218 15.52 -20.93 -21.00
CA GLY A 218 16.41 -22.02 -20.58
C GLY A 218 17.61 -21.56 -19.74
N ASP A 219 17.69 -20.27 -19.41
CA ASP A 219 18.74 -19.70 -18.60
C ASP A 219 18.63 -20.19 -17.16
N GLY A 220 19.57 -21.03 -16.73
CA GLY A 220 19.62 -21.61 -15.38
C GLY A 220 19.79 -20.61 -14.22
N ASN A 221 19.52 -19.33 -14.43
CA ASN A 221 19.62 -18.25 -13.43
C ASN A 221 18.37 -18.15 -12.56
N TRP A 222 18.08 -19.22 -11.82
CA TRP A 222 16.92 -19.26 -10.89
C TRP A 222 17.06 -18.31 -9.69
N GLY A 223 18.28 -17.92 -9.29
CA GLY A 223 18.51 -17.06 -8.13
C GLY A 223 17.85 -15.67 -8.24
N PRO A 224 18.13 -14.89 -9.28
CA PRO A 224 17.49 -13.59 -9.50
C PRO A 224 15.97 -13.70 -9.71
N LEU A 225 15.49 -14.76 -10.35
CA LEU A 225 14.08 -15.03 -10.52
C LEU A 225 13.40 -15.27 -9.18
N PHE A 226 14.00 -16.08 -8.31
CA PHE A 226 13.46 -16.38 -6.99
C PHE A 226 13.26 -15.09 -6.17
N GLY A 227 14.20 -14.15 -6.17
CA GLY A 227 14.06 -12.87 -5.48
C GLY A 227 12.86 -12.05 -5.98
N ARG A 228 12.66 -11.97 -7.30
CA ARG A 228 11.50 -11.29 -7.91
C ARG A 228 10.18 -11.95 -7.55
N LEU A 229 10.14 -13.29 -7.61
CA LEU A 229 8.97 -14.08 -7.23
C LEU A 229 8.63 -13.92 -5.75
N PHE A 230 9.65 -13.90 -4.88
CA PHE A 230 9.45 -13.73 -3.43
C PHE A 230 8.71 -12.42 -3.11
N PHE A 231 9.13 -11.30 -3.67
CA PHE A 231 8.49 -10.02 -3.39
C PHE A 231 7.07 -9.92 -3.95
N SER A 232 6.82 -10.46 -5.15
CA SER A 232 5.46 -10.55 -5.70
C SER A 232 4.56 -11.43 -4.84
N PHE A 233 5.07 -12.58 -4.40
CA PHE A 233 4.34 -13.48 -3.52
C PHE A 233 4.05 -12.82 -2.16
N TRP A 234 5.01 -12.06 -1.62
CA TRP A 234 4.84 -11.31 -0.39
C TRP A 234 3.70 -10.28 -0.47
N VAL A 235 3.61 -9.55 -1.59
CA VAL A 235 2.47 -8.64 -1.84
C VAL A 235 1.15 -9.41 -1.91
N ILE A 236 1.09 -10.54 -2.62
CA ILE A 236 -0.10 -11.39 -2.70
C ILE A 236 -0.54 -11.88 -1.32
N MET A 237 0.39 -12.26 -0.46
CA MET A 237 0.09 -12.69 0.92
C MET A 237 -0.58 -11.59 1.75
N HIS A 238 -0.19 -10.33 1.57
CA HIS A 238 -0.88 -9.20 2.23
C HIS A 238 -2.28 -8.96 1.65
N LEU A 239 -2.48 -9.26 0.37
CA LEU A 239 -3.77 -9.10 -0.32
C LEU A 239 -4.63 -10.38 -0.30
N TYR A 240 -4.25 -11.38 0.49
CA TYR A 240 -4.96 -12.65 0.62
C TYR A 240 -6.48 -12.53 0.89
N PRO A 241 -6.99 -11.54 1.67
CA PRO A 241 -8.43 -11.35 1.83
C PRO A 241 -9.18 -11.22 0.49
N PHE A 242 -8.57 -10.59 -0.52
CA PHE A 242 -9.16 -10.45 -1.86
C PHE A 242 -9.15 -11.78 -2.63
N MET A 243 -8.15 -12.62 -2.45
CA MET A 243 -8.16 -13.98 -3.02
C MET A 243 -9.35 -14.79 -2.49
N LYS A 244 -9.61 -14.71 -1.17
CA LYS A 244 -10.82 -15.34 -0.59
C LYS A 244 -12.10 -14.79 -1.20
N GLY A 245 -12.18 -13.47 -1.42
CA GLY A 245 -13.35 -12.83 -2.03
C GLY A 245 -13.57 -13.22 -3.50
N LEU A 246 -12.52 -13.57 -4.24
CA LEU A 246 -12.65 -14.07 -5.62
C LEU A 246 -13.17 -15.52 -5.69
N GLY A 247 -12.77 -16.36 -4.71
CA GLY A 247 -13.17 -17.77 -4.66
C GLY A 247 -14.40 -18.06 -3.79
N GLY A 248 -14.89 -17.10 -3.04
CA GLY A 248 -15.97 -17.27 -2.06
C GLY A 248 -17.36 -17.34 -2.69
N ARG A 249 -18.12 -18.40 -2.39
CA ARG A 249 -19.47 -18.59 -2.88
C ARG A 249 -20.49 -17.60 -2.27
N ASN A 250 -20.28 -17.21 -1.01
CA ASN A 250 -21.18 -16.34 -0.25
C ASN A 250 -20.62 -14.93 0.02
N GLN A 251 -19.36 -14.67 -0.34
CA GLN A 251 -18.64 -13.44 0.00
C GLN A 251 -17.87 -12.91 -1.22
N SER A 252 -18.52 -12.94 -2.39
CA SER A 252 -17.89 -12.56 -3.65
C SER A 252 -17.68 -11.03 -3.74
N ILE A 253 -16.56 -10.65 -4.33
CA ILE A 253 -16.28 -9.26 -4.72
C ILE A 253 -17.30 -8.85 -5.81
N PRO A 254 -17.88 -7.65 -5.75
CA PRO A 254 -18.79 -7.16 -6.76
C PRO A 254 -18.18 -7.23 -8.18
N THR A 255 -18.91 -7.78 -9.14
CA THR A 255 -18.44 -8.02 -10.52
C THR A 255 -17.86 -6.76 -11.17
N ILE A 256 -18.45 -5.60 -10.92
CA ILE A 256 -17.97 -4.33 -11.48
C ILE A 256 -16.56 -3.96 -10.97
N VAL A 257 -16.22 -4.30 -9.73
CA VAL A 257 -14.85 -4.11 -9.18
C VAL A 257 -13.88 -5.01 -9.92
N ILE A 258 -14.27 -6.27 -10.15
CA ILE A 258 -13.44 -7.25 -10.88
C ILE A 258 -13.17 -6.74 -12.30
N VAL A 259 -14.21 -6.32 -13.02
CA VAL A 259 -14.09 -5.81 -14.39
C VAL A 259 -13.13 -4.63 -14.47
N TRP A 260 -13.31 -3.62 -13.64
CA TRP A 260 -12.40 -2.46 -13.62
C TRP A 260 -10.96 -2.84 -13.26
N SER A 261 -10.79 -3.71 -12.27
CA SER A 261 -9.44 -4.14 -11.83
C SER A 261 -8.74 -4.95 -12.94
N VAL A 262 -9.44 -5.82 -13.64
CA VAL A 262 -8.91 -6.60 -14.77
C VAL A 262 -8.53 -5.68 -15.94
N LEU A 263 -9.40 -4.73 -16.29
CA LEU A 263 -9.10 -3.76 -17.36
C LEU A 263 -7.85 -2.94 -17.06
N LEU A 264 -7.76 -2.39 -15.86
CA LEU A 264 -6.59 -1.61 -15.42
C LEU A 264 -5.32 -2.48 -15.40
N ALA A 265 -5.42 -3.71 -14.88
CA ALA A 265 -4.29 -4.64 -14.84
C ALA A 265 -3.82 -5.04 -16.24
N SER A 266 -4.74 -5.25 -17.17
CA SER A 266 -4.42 -5.57 -18.57
C SER A 266 -3.70 -4.40 -19.26
N ILE A 267 -4.20 -3.19 -19.10
CA ILE A 267 -3.56 -1.98 -19.65
C ILE A 267 -2.16 -1.83 -19.06
N PHE A 268 -2.03 -1.92 -17.74
CA PHE A 268 -0.75 -1.79 -17.05
C PHE A 268 0.26 -2.84 -17.51
N SER A 269 -0.14 -4.11 -17.57
CA SER A 269 0.73 -5.21 -17.98
C SER A 269 1.20 -5.05 -19.43
N LEU A 270 0.28 -4.68 -20.34
CA LEU A 270 0.61 -4.45 -21.75
C LEU A 270 1.56 -3.27 -21.94
N LEU A 271 1.40 -2.19 -21.17
CA LEU A 271 2.31 -1.05 -21.20
C LEU A 271 3.74 -1.48 -20.84
N TRP A 272 3.91 -2.23 -19.74
CA TRP A 272 5.24 -2.64 -19.29
C TRP A 272 5.87 -3.72 -20.18
N VAL A 273 5.09 -4.64 -20.73
CA VAL A 273 5.60 -5.66 -21.65
C VAL A 273 6.00 -5.08 -23.02
N LYS A 274 5.23 -4.09 -23.54
CA LYS A 274 5.45 -3.55 -24.89
C LYS A 274 6.36 -2.34 -24.94
N ILE A 275 6.27 -1.44 -23.97
CA ILE A 275 6.96 -0.14 -24.04
C ILE A 275 8.32 -0.24 -23.35
N ASP A 276 8.45 -1.09 -22.33
CA ASP A 276 9.63 -1.16 -21.43
C ASP A 276 10.35 0.20 -21.29
N PRO A 277 9.79 1.14 -20.51
CA PRO A 277 10.31 2.52 -20.44
C PRO A 277 11.73 2.59 -19.85
N PHE A 278 12.26 1.47 -19.33
CA PHE A 278 13.63 1.36 -18.86
C PHE A 278 14.58 0.70 -19.88
N SER A 279 14.11 0.33 -21.08
CA SER A 279 15.02 0.01 -22.16
C SER A 279 15.65 1.33 -22.62
N SER A 280 16.78 1.70 -22.02
CA SER A 280 17.64 2.69 -22.62
C SER A 280 17.96 2.21 -24.03
N THR A 281 17.59 2.98 -25.05
CA THR A 281 18.12 2.89 -26.38
C THR A 281 19.62 3.24 -26.28
N ALA A 282 20.44 2.30 -25.82
CA ALA A 282 21.86 2.34 -26.09
C ALA A 282 21.93 2.14 -27.61
N PRO A 283 22.47 3.10 -28.40
CA PRO A 283 22.69 2.89 -29.80
C PRO A 283 23.55 1.64 -29.90
N SER A 284 23.06 0.65 -30.64
CA SER A 284 23.77 -0.59 -30.88
C SER A 284 25.12 -0.22 -31.52
N SER A 285 26.18 -0.50 -30.79
CA SER A 285 27.58 -0.30 -31.25
C SER A 285 27.94 -1.13 -32.49
N SER A 286 26.99 -1.77 -33.12
CA SER A 286 27.12 -2.50 -34.37
C SER A 286 26.95 -1.65 -35.63
N GLU A 287 26.42 -0.42 -35.57
CA GLU A 287 26.30 0.43 -36.74
C GLU A 287 27.50 1.38 -36.94
N THR A 288 28.37 1.56 -35.95
CA THR A 288 29.52 2.47 -36.04
C THR A 288 30.77 1.80 -36.65
N LEU A 289 30.77 0.49 -36.83
CA LEU A 289 31.92 -0.25 -37.45
C LEU A 289 31.78 -0.44 -38.97
N GLN A 290 30.63 -0.10 -39.55
CA GLN A 290 30.42 -0.22 -41.00
C GLN A 290 30.59 1.10 -41.76
N GLN A 291 30.91 2.21 -41.10
CA GLN A 291 31.14 3.50 -41.73
C GLN A 291 32.60 3.97 -41.75
N CYS A 292 33.54 3.17 -41.22
CA CYS A 292 34.96 3.40 -41.45
C CYS A 292 35.49 2.36 -42.46
N GLY A 293 35.05 2.53 -43.71
CA GLY A 293 35.70 1.92 -44.84
C GLY A 293 37.01 2.65 -45.11
N VAL A 294 38.12 2.15 -44.63
CA VAL A 294 39.44 2.48 -45.16
C VAL A 294 39.97 1.21 -45.83
N SER A 295 39.87 1.26 -47.13
CA SER A 295 40.64 0.36 -48.02
C SER A 295 42.13 0.65 -47.86
N CYS A 296 42.89 -0.39 -47.50
CA CYS A 296 44.30 -0.55 -47.90
C CYS A 296 44.47 -1.92 -48.49
#